data_9ad04fff1075de94eca7268d3dd69cc8
#
_entry.id   9ad04fff1075de94eca7268d3dd69cc8
#
_cell.length_a   1.000
_cell.length_b   1.000
_cell.length_c   1.000
_cell.angle_alpha   90.00
_cell.angle_beta   90.00
_cell.angle_gamma   90.00
#
_symmetry.space_group_name_H-M   'P 1'
#
loop_
_entity.id
_entity.type
_entity.pdbx_description
1 polymer ?
#
loop_
_entity_poly.entity_id
_entity_poly.type
_entity_poly.pdbx_seq_one_letter_code
_entity_poly.pdbx_strand_id
1 'polypeptide(L)'
;MSEAENSAAGEGEEQSSAERPGDDALVAHAQDGETPRSGPVVAGRERAGMFGVRDDGDTSGFGGLRLPAYSPAPAERPYGGWFDDFADELAATMSEKGITKDAIRQVTVDRGEITFYVQRERILELCRTMRDSPGLRFELLSSLSGVDYGENAVDRLHVVYQLTSMTYRRRVRLEVMVGVEDPHVPSVVQVYP
;
A
#
# COMPACT_ATOMS: atom_id res chain seq x y z
N MET A 1 65.50 11.43 41.98
CA MET A 1 65.23 10.16 42.63
C MET A 1 63.85 10.31 43.23
N SER A 2 62.86 9.75 42.75
CA SER A 2 62.35 8.47 42.49
C SER A 2 61.06 8.60 41.69
N GLU A 3 60.95 7.82 40.67
CA GLU A 3 59.78 7.59 39.83
C GLU A 3 58.62 6.98 40.65
N ALA A 4 57.42 7.34 40.29
CA ALA A 4 56.27 6.52 40.57
C ALA A 4 55.30 6.60 39.36
N GLU A 5 55.29 5.53 38.63
CA GLU A 5 54.32 5.22 37.58
C GLU A 5 52.90 5.14 38.17
N ASN A 6 51.94 5.76 37.50
CA ASN A 6 50.55 5.53 37.80
C ASN A 6 49.84 5.10 36.52
N SER A 7 49.72 3.77 36.42
CA SER A 7 48.90 3.09 35.39
C SER A 7 47.42 3.16 35.84
N ALA A 8 46.61 3.92 35.11
CA ALA A 8 45.18 3.88 35.24
C ALA A 8 44.59 3.15 34.02
N ALA A 9 44.15 1.94 34.25
CA ALA A 9 43.34 1.16 33.29
C ALA A 9 41.96 1.82 33.19
N GLY A 10 41.64 2.28 31.98
CA GLY A 10 40.29 2.71 31.65
C GLY A 10 39.47 1.47 31.24
N GLU A 11 38.53 1.12 32.07
CA GLU A 11 37.48 0.17 31.75
C GLU A 11 36.52 0.84 30.75
N GLY A 12 36.54 0.34 29.51
CA GLY A 12 35.58 0.72 28.51
C GLY A 12 34.23 0.08 28.81
N GLU A 13 33.24 0.88 29.14
CA GLU A 13 31.86 0.46 29.15
C GLU A 13 31.42 0.19 27.69
N GLU A 14 31.31 -1.08 27.35
CA GLU A 14 30.54 -1.51 26.18
C GLU A 14 29.07 -1.14 26.39
N GLN A 15 28.65 -0.07 25.78
CA GLN A 15 27.24 0.23 25.62
C GLN A 15 26.66 -0.76 24.62
N SER A 16 26.03 -1.81 25.16
CA SER A 16 25.13 -2.68 24.42
C SER A 16 24.03 -1.84 23.82
N SER A 17 24.13 -1.57 22.51
CA SER A 17 23.04 -1.01 21.71
C SER A 17 21.93 -2.05 21.65
N ALA A 18 20.91 -1.88 22.49
CA ALA A 18 19.69 -2.67 22.40
C ALA A 18 19.08 -2.45 21.01
N GLU A 19 19.14 -3.45 20.16
CA GLU A 19 18.44 -3.52 18.89
C GLU A 19 16.95 -3.34 19.13
N ARG A 20 16.38 -2.31 18.56
CA ARG A 20 14.94 -2.06 18.59
C ARG A 20 14.26 -3.10 17.68
N PRO A 21 13.29 -3.88 18.16
CA PRO A 21 12.59 -4.85 17.33
C PRO A 21 11.63 -4.15 16.36
N GLY A 22 12.15 -3.53 15.35
CA GLY A 22 11.39 -2.78 14.35
C GLY A 22 12.18 -2.47 13.09
N ASP A 23 13.49 -2.52 13.17
CA ASP A 23 14.32 -2.18 12.01
C ASP A 23 14.40 -3.33 11.00
N ASP A 24 14.28 -4.58 11.44
CA ASP A 24 14.28 -5.74 10.55
C ASP A 24 13.06 -5.82 9.62
N ALA A 25 11.92 -5.27 10.05
CA ALA A 25 10.73 -5.25 9.22
C ALA A 25 10.83 -4.27 8.03
N LEU A 26 11.69 -3.26 8.13
CA LEU A 26 11.92 -2.28 7.05
C LEU A 26 13.01 -2.76 6.06
N VAL A 27 13.92 -3.63 6.50
CA VAL A 27 15.03 -4.12 5.67
C VAL A 27 14.64 -5.35 4.84
N ALA A 28 13.68 -6.14 5.31
CA ALA A 28 13.21 -7.34 4.59
C ALA A 28 12.57 -7.05 3.22
N HIS A 29 12.18 -5.81 2.96
CA HIS A 29 11.56 -5.41 1.68
C HIS A 29 12.56 -5.08 0.57
N ALA A 30 13.85 -5.07 0.82
CA ALA A 30 14.87 -4.69 -0.16
C ALA A 30 15.51 -5.87 -0.92
N GLN A 31 15.14 -7.10 -0.63
CA GLN A 31 15.77 -8.30 -1.21
C GLN A 31 14.85 -9.18 -2.05
N ASP A 32 13.59 -8.82 -2.22
CA ASP A 32 12.72 -9.59 -3.09
C ASP A 32 13.03 -9.25 -4.55
N GLY A 33 13.65 -10.23 -5.20
CA GLY A 33 13.88 -10.22 -6.62
C GLY A 33 12.57 -9.91 -7.36
N GLU A 34 12.70 -9.17 -8.44
CA GLU A 34 11.62 -8.82 -9.35
C GLU A 34 10.63 -9.96 -9.49
N THR A 35 9.51 -9.87 -8.79
CA THR A 35 8.35 -10.73 -9.06
C THR A 35 7.98 -10.50 -10.53
N PRO A 36 7.85 -11.56 -11.32
CA PRO A 36 7.46 -11.41 -12.73
C PRO A 36 6.17 -10.61 -12.76
N ARG A 37 6.15 -9.54 -13.53
CA ARG A 37 4.95 -8.71 -13.75
C ARG A 37 3.94 -9.52 -14.54
N SER A 38 3.15 -10.34 -13.88
CA SER A 38 2.28 -11.37 -14.47
C SER A 38 0.83 -10.93 -14.65
N GLY A 39 0.57 -9.64 -14.58
CA GLY A 39 -0.77 -9.12 -14.83
C GLY A 39 -1.04 -8.84 -16.30
N PRO A 40 -2.32 -8.81 -16.74
CA PRO A 40 -2.66 -8.37 -18.08
C PRO A 40 -2.11 -6.96 -18.30
N VAL A 41 -1.51 -6.73 -19.46
CA VAL A 41 -1.16 -5.38 -19.89
C VAL A 41 -2.47 -4.60 -20.00
N VAL A 42 -2.71 -3.69 -19.07
CA VAL A 42 -3.70 -2.66 -19.26
C VAL A 42 -3.18 -1.86 -20.44
N ALA A 43 -3.86 -1.91 -21.58
CA ALA A 43 -3.42 -1.37 -22.87
C ALA A 43 -2.71 -0.04 -22.62
N GLY A 44 -1.37 -0.09 -22.76
CA GLY A 44 -0.52 0.99 -22.39
C GLY A 44 -0.89 2.21 -23.20
N ARG A 45 -1.43 3.22 -22.55
CA ARG A 45 -1.56 4.52 -23.13
C ARG A 45 -0.14 4.97 -23.42
N GLU A 46 0.21 5.15 -24.68
CA GLU A 46 1.44 5.82 -25.04
C GLU A 46 1.41 7.19 -24.40
N ARG A 47 2.21 7.37 -23.35
CA ARG A 47 2.44 8.70 -22.80
C ARG A 47 3.52 9.33 -23.63
N ALA A 48 3.12 10.21 -24.52
CA ALA A 48 4.01 11.15 -25.17
C ALA A 48 4.09 12.39 -24.25
N GLY A 49 5.30 12.76 -23.83
CA GLY A 49 5.54 13.96 -23.06
C GLY A 49 5.50 13.81 -21.54
N MET A 50 6.09 14.80 -20.86
CA MET A 50 6.05 14.93 -19.41
C MET A 50 4.61 15.23 -18.98
N PHE A 51 4.13 14.57 -17.91
CA PHE A 51 2.74 14.68 -17.40
C PHE A 51 1.64 14.17 -18.33
N GLY A 52 1.97 13.34 -19.34
CA GLY A 52 0.97 12.73 -20.20
C GLY A 52 0.42 13.66 -21.29
N VAL A 53 1.10 14.74 -21.60
CA VAL A 53 0.79 15.61 -22.74
C VAL A 53 0.96 14.82 -24.04
N ARG A 54 -0.05 14.83 -24.90
CA ARG A 54 -0.11 14.03 -26.14
C ARG A 54 0.64 14.64 -27.31
N ASP A 55 1.01 15.91 -27.25
CA ASP A 55 1.65 16.64 -28.32
C ASP A 55 3.17 16.65 -28.18
N ASP A 56 3.85 16.82 -29.29
CA ASP A 56 5.31 16.75 -29.45
C ASP A 56 6.09 17.86 -28.74
N GLY A 57 5.47 18.57 -27.81
CA GLY A 57 6.03 19.74 -27.17
C GLY A 57 7.17 19.50 -26.19
N ASP A 58 7.37 18.28 -25.68
CA ASP A 58 8.46 17.97 -24.78
C ASP A 58 9.50 17.08 -25.45
N THR A 59 10.56 17.69 -25.88
CA THR A 59 11.74 17.04 -26.47
C THR A 59 12.86 16.85 -25.48
N SER A 60 12.65 17.04 -24.17
CA SER A 60 13.68 17.06 -23.14
C SER A 60 14.24 15.69 -22.74
N GLY A 61 13.93 14.65 -23.50
CA GLY A 61 14.41 13.28 -23.25
C GLY A 61 13.49 12.41 -22.39
N PHE A 62 12.46 12.98 -21.79
CA PHE A 62 11.42 12.24 -21.06
C PHE A 62 10.16 12.00 -21.90
N GLY A 63 10.04 12.65 -23.02
CA GLY A 63 8.87 12.66 -23.89
C GLY A 63 8.62 11.38 -24.69
N GLY A 64 9.50 10.42 -24.65
CA GLY A 64 9.36 9.14 -25.38
C GLY A 64 9.18 7.92 -24.50
N LEU A 65 8.95 8.09 -23.20
CA LEU A 65 8.77 6.97 -22.26
C LEU A 65 7.44 6.24 -22.56
N ARG A 66 7.57 5.13 -23.24
CA ARG A 66 6.50 4.14 -23.41
C ARG A 66 6.64 3.08 -22.35
N LEU A 67 6.01 3.28 -21.22
CA LEU A 67 5.95 2.26 -20.19
C LEU A 67 4.64 1.51 -20.34
N PRO A 68 4.68 0.19 -20.58
CA PRO A 68 3.47 -0.60 -20.48
C PRO A 68 2.94 -0.49 -19.04
N ALA A 69 1.69 -0.08 -18.88
CA ALA A 69 1.02 -0.14 -17.60
C ALA A 69 0.57 -1.59 -17.39
N TYR A 70 1.06 -2.22 -16.34
CA TYR A 70 0.62 -3.54 -15.91
C TYR A 70 -0.34 -3.38 -14.75
N SER A 71 -1.49 -4.07 -14.82
CA SER A 71 -2.32 -4.28 -13.66
C SER A 71 -1.79 -5.51 -12.93
N PRO A 72 -1.54 -5.45 -11.61
CA PRO A 72 -1.11 -6.62 -10.87
C PRO A 72 -2.17 -7.72 -10.95
N ALA A 73 -1.74 -8.96 -11.12
CA ALA A 73 -2.63 -10.11 -11.06
C ALA A 73 -3.23 -10.27 -9.64
N PRO A 74 -4.41 -10.89 -9.51
CA PRO A 74 -4.92 -11.30 -8.22
C PRO A 74 -3.89 -12.15 -7.49
N ALA A 75 -3.66 -11.83 -6.22
CA ALA A 75 -2.76 -12.58 -5.36
C ALA A 75 -3.51 -13.71 -4.67
N GLU A 76 -2.88 -14.88 -4.59
CA GLU A 76 -3.33 -16.01 -3.80
C GLU A 76 -2.53 -16.11 -2.51
N ARG A 77 -3.14 -16.65 -1.45
CA ARG A 77 -2.43 -16.89 -0.19
C ARG A 77 -1.40 -18.02 -0.33
N PRO A 78 -0.26 -17.93 0.38
CA PRO A 78 0.12 -16.89 1.32
C PRO A 78 0.57 -15.60 0.63
N TYR A 79 0.16 -14.45 1.18
CA TYR A 79 0.56 -13.12 0.69
C TYR A 79 1.98 -12.74 1.12
N GLY A 80 2.46 -13.38 2.19
CA GLY A 80 3.79 -13.19 2.75
C GLY A 80 3.88 -12.12 3.85
N GLY A 81 4.83 -12.32 4.75
CA GLY A 81 5.10 -11.42 5.85
C GLY A 81 3.86 -11.11 6.70
N TRP A 82 3.70 -9.86 7.07
CA TRP A 82 2.57 -9.41 7.89
C TRP A 82 1.23 -9.30 7.14
N PHE A 83 1.22 -9.50 5.83
CA PHE A 83 0.00 -9.39 5.02
C PHE A 83 -1.01 -10.49 5.32
N ASP A 84 -0.53 -11.70 5.62
CA ASP A 84 -1.41 -12.81 5.98
C ASP A 84 -2.06 -12.58 7.34
N ASP A 85 -1.29 -12.19 8.35
CA ASP A 85 -1.80 -11.86 9.68
C ASP A 85 -2.84 -10.73 9.62
N PHE A 86 -2.54 -9.69 8.84
CA PHE A 86 -3.46 -8.58 8.63
C PHE A 86 -4.76 -9.03 7.93
N ALA A 87 -4.64 -9.85 6.88
CA ALA A 87 -5.80 -10.33 6.15
C ALA A 87 -6.68 -11.27 7.00
N ASP A 88 -6.08 -12.04 7.90
CA ASP A 88 -6.80 -12.89 8.84
C ASP A 88 -7.54 -12.05 9.89
N GLU A 89 -6.88 -11.07 10.47
CA GLU A 89 -7.49 -10.13 11.42
C GLU A 89 -8.64 -9.33 10.76
N LEU A 90 -8.42 -8.87 9.52
CA LEU A 90 -9.46 -8.18 8.77
C LEU A 90 -10.67 -9.10 8.52
N ALA A 91 -10.44 -10.34 8.10
CA ALA A 91 -11.51 -11.29 7.84
C ALA A 91 -12.29 -11.65 9.11
N ALA A 92 -11.60 -11.84 10.24
CA ALA A 92 -12.21 -12.11 11.53
C ALA A 92 -13.08 -10.91 11.98
N THR A 93 -12.53 -9.70 11.92
CA THR A 93 -13.24 -8.48 12.30
C THR A 93 -14.44 -8.20 11.39
N MET A 94 -14.31 -8.42 10.09
CA MET A 94 -15.43 -8.31 9.15
C MET A 94 -16.55 -9.28 9.53
N SER A 95 -16.22 -10.53 9.83
CA SER A 95 -17.18 -11.54 10.26
C SER A 95 -17.92 -11.15 11.54
N GLU A 96 -17.20 -10.65 12.55
CA GLU A 96 -17.79 -10.17 13.80
C GLU A 96 -18.78 -9.02 13.59
N LYS A 97 -18.49 -8.15 12.63
CA LYS A 97 -19.35 -7.00 12.28
C LYS A 97 -20.43 -7.31 11.26
N GLY A 98 -20.52 -8.56 10.81
CA GLY A 98 -21.50 -9.00 9.81
C GLY A 98 -21.22 -8.48 8.40
N ILE A 99 -19.98 -8.07 8.12
CA ILE A 99 -19.55 -7.69 6.78
C ILE A 99 -19.19 -8.96 6.02
N THR A 100 -19.87 -9.20 4.92
CA THR A 100 -19.69 -10.38 4.10
C THR A 100 -18.37 -10.33 3.32
N LYS A 101 -17.79 -11.48 3.01
CA LYS A 101 -16.48 -11.57 2.34
C LYS A 101 -16.49 -10.98 0.93
N ASP A 102 -17.64 -10.93 0.29
CA ASP A 102 -17.84 -10.32 -1.02
C ASP A 102 -17.62 -8.80 -1.04
N ALA A 103 -17.56 -8.15 0.14
CA ALA A 103 -17.13 -6.77 0.24
C ALA A 103 -15.73 -6.52 -0.37
N ILE A 104 -14.87 -7.56 -0.37
CA ILE A 104 -13.56 -7.55 -1.02
C ILE A 104 -13.65 -8.42 -2.27
N ARG A 105 -13.53 -7.79 -3.43
CA ARG A 105 -13.61 -8.46 -4.74
C ARG A 105 -12.33 -9.19 -5.10
N GLN A 106 -11.20 -8.57 -4.76
CA GLN A 106 -9.88 -9.02 -5.17
C GLN A 106 -8.83 -8.50 -4.19
N VAL A 107 -7.74 -9.24 -4.06
CA VAL A 107 -6.52 -8.79 -3.36
C VAL A 107 -5.37 -8.85 -4.35
N THR A 108 -4.51 -7.85 -4.34
CA THR A 108 -3.24 -7.89 -5.07
C THR A 108 -2.09 -7.55 -4.14
N VAL A 109 -0.94 -8.16 -4.41
CA VAL A 109 0.32 -7.82 -3.74
C VAL A 109 1.33 -7.48 -4.82
N ASP A 110 1.80 -6.25 -4.80
CA ASP A 110 2.79 -5.78 -5.77
C ASP A 110 3.75 -4.80 -5.09
N ARG A 111 5.04 -4.98 -5.33
CA ARG A 111 6.12 -4.10 -4.82
C ARG A 111 6.08 -3.85 -3.31
N GLY A 112 5.74 -4.89 -2.53
CA GLY A 112 5.66 -4.77 -1.07
C GLY A 112 4.45 -4.02 -0.54
N GLU A 113 3.43 -3.79 -1.37
CA GLU A 113 2.14 -3.23 -1.00
C GLU A 113 1.02 -4.24 -1.21
N ILE A 114 0.09 -4.29 -0.27
CA ILE A 114 -1.15 -5.06 -0.40
C ILE A 114 -2.31 -4.11 -0.73
N THR A 115 -3.10 -4.48 -1.72
CA THR A 115 -4.27 -3.73 -2.18
C THR A 115 -5.51 -4.61 -2.11
N PHE A 116 -6.56 -4.08 -1.50
CA PHE A 116 -7.89 -4.71 -1.48
C PHE A 116 -8.84 -3.94 -2.38
N TYR A 117 -9.37 -4.61 -3.39
CA TYR A 117 -10.41 -4.06 -4.24
C TYR A 117 -11.77 -4.27 -3.57
N VAL A 118 -12.42 -3.18 -3.23
CA VAL A 118 -13.59 -3.14 -2.36
C VAL A 118 -14.84 -2.77 -3.16
N GLN A 119 -15.97 -3.40 -2.84
CA GLN A 119 -17.25 -2.96 -3.35
C GLN A 119 -17.56 -1.53 -2.88
N ARG A 120 -17.97 -0.66 -3.80
CA ARG A 120 -18.19 0.77 -3.50
C ARG A 120 -19.20 1.01 -2.37
N GLU A 121 -20.21 0.17 -2.27
CA GLU A 121 -21.26 0.25 -1.24
C GLU A 121 -20.72 -0.07 0.15
N ARG A 122 -19.60 -0.80 0.23
CA ARG A 122 -18.99 -1.27 1.47
C ARG A 122 -17.79 -0.43 1.94
N ILE A 123 -17.34 0.52 1.14
CA ILE A 123 -16.12 1.29 1.44
C ILE A 123 -16.20 2.03 2.79
N LEU A 124 -17.33 2.68 3.07
CA LEU A 124 -17.51 3.44 4.31
C LEU A 124 -17.48 2.54 5.55
N GLU A 125 -18.17 1.40 5.48
CA GLU A 125 -18.23 0.42 6.55
C GLU A 125 -16.87 -0.23 6.80
N LEU A 126 -16.16 -0.58 5.73
CA LEU A 126 -14.84 -1.18 5.80
C LEU A 126 -13.81 -0.19 6.37
N CYS A 127 -13.80 1.05 5.91
CA CYS A 127 -12.94 2.09 6.46
C CYS A 127 -13.17 2.30 7.96
N ARG A 128 -14.43 2.35 8.40
CA ARG A 128 -14.77 2.45 9.82
C ARG A 128 -14.27 1.24 10.61
N THR A 129 -14.46 0.06 10.07
CA THR A 129 -13.99 -1.19 10.68
C THR A 129 -12.49 -1.20 10.83
N MET A 130 -11.75 -0.83 9.79
CA MET A 130 -10.30 -0.78 9.81
C MET A 130 -9.75 0.28 10.78
N ARG A 131 -10.44 1.42 10.92
CA ARG A 131 -10.03 2.46 11.87
C ARG A 131 -10.26 2.04 13.33
N ASP A 132 -11.46 1.53 13.62
CA ASP A 132 -11.96 1.38 14.99
C ASP A 132 -11.57 0.04 15.64
N SER A 133 -11.19 -0.97 14.85
CA SER A 133 -10.86 -2.29 15.39
C SER A 133 -9.47 -2.32 16.00
N PRO A 134 -9.32 -2.83 17.24
CA PRO A 134 -8.05 -2.81 17.96
C PRO A 134 -6.90 -3.53 17.24
N GLY A 135 -7.19 -4.62 16.53
CA GLY A 135 -6.19 -5.38 15.79
C GLY A 135 -5.79 -4.76 14.45
N LEU A 136 -6.53 -3.77 13.95
CA LEU A 136 -6.28 -3.12 12.66
C LEU A 136 -5.72 -1.70 12.81
N ARG A 137 -6.44 -0.81 13.50
CA ARG A 137 -5.98 0.54 13.86
C ARG A 137 -5.42 1.37 12.68
N PHE A 138 -6.14 1.43 11.56
CA PHE A 138 -5.79 2.31 10.45
C PHE A 138 -6.39 3.70 10.67
N GLU A 139 -5.75 4.48 11.52
CA GLU A 139 -6.25 5.76 12.02
C GLU A 139 -6.13 6.90 11.00
N LEU A 140 -5.27 6.75 10.00
CA LEU A 140 -4.95 7.83 9.08
C LEU A 140 -5.27 7.45 7.63
N LEU A 141 -6.09 8.26 6.97
CA LEU A 141 -6.19 8.30 5.52
C LEU A 141 -5.08 9.22 4.98
N SER A 142 -3.95 8.62 4.59
CA SER A 142 -2.76 9.38 4.16
C SER A 142 -2.96 10.05 2.81
N SER A 143 -3.75 9.45 1.94
CA SER A 143 -4.05 9.95 0.60
C SER A 143 -5.35 9.40 0.08
N LEU A 144 -6.06 10.23 -0.68
CA LEU A 144 -7.23 9.87 -1.46
C LEU A 144 -7.04 10.42 -2.87
N SER A 145 -7.12 9.55 -3.88
CA SER A 145 -6.94 9.97 -5.26
C SER A 145 -7.88 9.24 -6.21
N GLY A 146 -8.28 9.94 -7.27
CA GLY A 146 -8.94 9.33 -8.41
C GLY A 146 -7.93 8.94 -9.49
N VAL A 147 -8.13 7.79 -10.10
CA VAL A 147 -7.32 7.28 -11.22
C VAL A 147 -8.23 6.93 -12.38
N ASP A 148 -7.87 7.39 -13.56
CA ASP A 148 -8.53 7.01 -14.83
C ASP A 148 -7.61 6.05 -15.58
N TYR A 149 -8.00 4.77 -15.69
CA TYR A 149 -7.25 3.76 -16.41
C TYR A 149 -7.47 3.78 -17.93
N GLY A 150 -8.30 4.71 -18.41
CA GLY A 150 -8.54 4.93 -19.83
C GLY A 150 -9.67 4.09 -20.40
N GLU A 151 -9.96 4.33 -21.69
CA GLU A 151 -11.17 3.85 -22.37
C GLU A 151 -11.26 2.33 -22.51
N ASN A 152 -10.13 1.63 -22.42
CA ASN A 152 -10.08 0.18 -22.60
C ASN A 152 -10.30 -0.61 -21.28
N ALA A 153 -10.40 0.07 -20.13
CA ALA A 153 -10.67 -0.56 -18.84
C ALA A 153 -12.18 -0.72 -18.63
N VAL A 154 -12.62 -1.89 -18.18
CA VAL A 154 -14.04 -2.21 -17.93
C VAL A 154 -14.58 -1.30 -16.81
N ASP A 155 -13.91 -1.27 -15.69
CA ASP A 155 -14.18 -0.35 -14.60
C ASP A 155 -13.10 0.74 -14.67
N ARG A 156 -13.34 1.76 -15.47
CA ARG A 156 -12.32 2.73 -15.88
C ARG A 156 -11.83 3.62 -14.75
N LEU A 157 -12.74 4.03 -13.87
CA LEU A 157 -12.47 5.00 -12.83
C LEU A 157 -12.23 4.30 -11.50
N HIS A 158 -11.11 4.61 -10.87
CA HIS A 158 -10.78 4.05 -9.57
C HIS A 158 -10.63 5.15 -8.53
N VAL A 159 -11.07 4.88 -7.32
CA VAL A 159 -10.79 5.71 -6.14
C VAL A 159 -9.85 4.94 -5.25
N VAL A 160 -8.69 5.50 -4.99
CA VAL A 160 -7.60 4.88 -4.23
C VAL A 160 -7.48 5.52 -2.87
N TYR A 161 -7.57 4.71 -1.83
CA TYR A 161 -7.44 5.11 -0.42
C TYR A 161 -6.15 4.52 0.13
N GLN A 162 -5.23 5.36 0.53
CA GLN A 162 -4.01 4.94 1.22
C GLN A 162 -4.22 5.08 2.73
N LEU A 163 -4.37 3.95 3.40
CA LEU A 163 -4.58 3.90 4.84
C LEU A 163 -3.30 3.58 5.57
N THR A 164 -3.06 4.29 6.66
CA THR A 164 -1.88 4.09 7.51
C THR A 164 -2.30 3.79 8.94
N SER A 165 -1.78 2.71 9.49
CA SER A 165 -1.80 2.44 10.91
C SER A 165 -0.56 3.05 11.55
N MET A 166 -0.76 4.08 12.37
CA MET A 166 0.31 4.69 13.16
C MET A 166 0.73 3.75 14.29
N THR A 167 -0.22 3.01 14.83
CA THR A 167 0.00 2.04 15.91
C THR A 167 0.91 0.89 15.46
N TYR A 168 0.61 0.28 14.31
CA TYR A 168 1.33 -0.90 13.82
C TYR A 168 2.39 -0.58 12.76
N ARG A 169 2.53 0.70 12.37
CA ARG A 169 3.46 1.16 11.31
C ARG A 169 3.27 0.41 9.99
N ARG A 170 2.01 0.20 9.62
CA ARG A 170 1.61 -0.55 8.42
C ARG A 170 0.83 0.36 7.48
N ARG A 171 0.94 0.10 6.19
CA ARG A 171 0.14 0.77 5.16
C ARG A 171 -0.56 -0.25 4.30
N VAL A 172 -1.81 0.06 3.96
CA VAL A 172 -2.61 -0.73 3.02
C VAL A 172 -3.29 0.20 2.04
N ARG A 173 -3.58 -0.34 0.87
CA ARG A 173 -4.38 0.34 -0.13
C ARG A 173 -5.76 -0.30 -0.21
N LEU A 174 -6.81 0.52 -0.19
CA LEU A 174 -8.13 0.12 -0.66
C LEU A 174 -8.39 0.78 -2.00
N GLU A 175 -9.05 0.08 -2.89
CA GLU A 175 -9.35 0.57 -4.22
C GLU A 175 -10.79 0.24 -4.58
N VAL A 176 -11.55 1.25 -4.98
CA VAL A 176 -12.93 1.14 -5.42
C VAL A 176 -12.98 1.43 -6.91
N MET A 177 -13.49 0.47 -7.66
CA MET A 177 -13.65 0.57 -9.10
C MET A 177 -15.08 0.97 -9.43
N VAL A 178 -15.24 1.94 -10.33
CA VAL A 178 -16.55 2.39 -10.82
C VAL A 178 -16.51 2.62 -12.33
N GLY A 179 -17.64 2.38 -12.96
CA GLY A 179 -17.83 2.68 -14.38
C GLY A 179 -18.06 4.17 -14.61
N VAL A 180 -17.84 4.62 -15.83
CA VAL A 180 -18.08 6.02 -16.24
C VAL A 180 -19.56 6.42 -16.23
N GLU A 181 -20.45 5.43 -16.32
CA GLU A 181 -21.92 5.65 -16.34
C GLU A 181 -22.45 6.06 -14.97
N ASP A 182 -21.79 5.62 -13.90
CA ASP A 182 -22.15 5.98 -12.52
C ASP A 182 -20.87 6.17 -11.67
N PRO A 183 -20.18 7.32 -11.86
CA PRO A 183 -18.90 7.60 -11.21
C PRO A 183 -19.07 8.10 -9.78
N HIS A 184 -19.92 7.42 -9.00
CA HIS A 184 -20.23 7.79 -7.63
C HIS A 184 -19.61 6.82 -6.63
N VAL A 185 -18.96 7.34 -5.58
CA VAL A 185 -18.46 6.59 -4.43
C VAL A 185 -18.86 7.28 -3.14
N PRO A 186 -19.36 6.54 -2.13
CA PRO A 186 -19.71 7.13 -0.83
C PRO A 186 -18.52 7.83 -0.18
N SER A 187 -18.77 9.00 0.39
CA SER A 187 -17.74 9.77 1.10
C SER A 187 -17.34 9.08 2.41
N VAL A 188 -16.04 9.06 2.69
CA VAL A 188 -15.48 8.56 3.95
C VAL A 188 -15.18 9.65 4.97
N VAL A 189 -15.62 10.89 4.74
CA VAL A 189 -15.39 12.03 5.63
C VAL A 189 -15.91 11.80 7.07
N GLN A 190 -16.93 10.97 7.25
CA GLN A 190 -17.43 10.60 8.58
C GLN A 190 -16.45 9.69 9.35
N VAL A 191 -15.50 9.08 8.67
CA VAL A 191 -14.49 8.18 9.25
C VAL A 191 -13.15 8.92 9.34
N TYR A 192 -12.78 9.61 8.31
CA TYR A 192 -11.55 10.40 8.21
C TYR A 192 -11.91 11.85 7.88
N PRO A 193 -12.13 12.69 8.92
CA PRO A 193 -12.51 14.10 8.76
C PRO A 193 -11.36 14.98 8.25
#